data_874568b1fec59e82635176f5330be114
#
_entry.id   874568b1fec59e82635176f5330be114
#
_cell.length_a   1.000
_cell.length_b   1.000
_cell.length_c   1.000
_cell.angle_alpha   90.00
_cell.angle_beta   90.00
_cell.angle_gamma   90.00
#
_symmetry.space_group_name_H-M   'P 1'
#
loop_
_entity.id
_entity.type
_entity.pdbx_description
1 polymer ?
#
loop_
_entity_poly.entity_id
_entity_poly.type
_entity_poly.pdbx_seq_one_letter_code
_entity_poly.pdbx_strand_id
1 'polypeptide(L)'
;MLADPRFPGFRTASPLTRREFLGTAGRVAALGGVALGGGTPALFGQPVGERPDRTGAQGVTLLNPRTRVPVGLIIDDSTCLVNLNRFSMAQFDAAFEGANPVYHRPWKEWPSEIPDAFIREFGQWAVEAGVKGKFSIVPYPACVGRLDRLLPGWSQQELRESLDLVRTLMVPNWDIHPEMITHTRVIDLRTGQPHPEVSLKFMENWDWTTGRSADEIGEYMAYALQILKNVGLPCEGVTTPGGFGGRALPQLSVAAMRAVREVHGAEIPHYFRHLFDHGEESVVPRVENVSGLAGEDPRCVVSLVACTGDWTGGWDNTEPGGVDRFISKDLKSGRMVEVIQRGEPALMLAHWTGVYWNGRRLGFAILKEVSRRLKARFENLIWMKLSEVARYWAARELTRIERTGEGVSLRAPFACPDFTFRFNTRPVAGMLLRWGDRQLPVRLVEGPLKLVPGSWCPDRGGAIVCLPLPKGASRLELAG
;
A
#
# COMPACT_ATOMS: atom_id res chain seq x y z
N MET A 1 18.43 -18.57 53.66
CA MET A 1 17.13 -17.92 53.90
C MET A 1 16.16 -18.44 52.88
N LEU A 2 15.06 -18.97 53.32
CA LEU A 2 14.12 -19.80 52.58
C LEU A 2 13.33 -19.00 51.54
N ALA A 3 13.19 -19.57 50.35
CA ALA A 3 12.37 -19.04 49.27
C ALA A 3 10.87 -19.22 49.56
N ASP A 4 10.07 -18.21 49.31
CA ASP A 4 8.60 -18.22 49.44
C ASP A 4 7.97 -19.00 48.25
N PRO A 5 7.14 -20.04 48.49
CA PRO A 5 6.64 -20.95 47.45
C PRO A 5 5.42 -20.42 46.64
N ARG A 6 5.09 -19.15 46.69
CA ARG A 6 3.84 -18.60 46.13
C ARG A 6 3.95 -17.97 44.72
N PHE A 7 5.15 -17.96 44.12
CA PHE A 7 5.30 -17.47 42.72
C PHE A 7 6.04 -18.51 41.88
N PRO A 8 5.37 -19.16 40.91
CA PRO A 8 6.07 -19.96 39.92
C PRO A 8 6.89 -19.02 39.00
N GLY A 9 8.21 -19.32 38.93
CA GLY A 9 9.17 -18.52 38.21
C GLY A 9 8.79 -18.27 36.77
N PHE A 10 8.71 -17.00 36.39
CA PHE A 10 8.69 -16.56 35.01
C PHE A 10 10.02 -16.96 34.36
N ARG A 11 9.98 -17.91 33.44
CA ARG A 11 11.07 -18.10 32.48
C ARG A 11 11.13 -16.82 31.64
N THR A 12 12.25 -16.15 31.70
CA THR A 12 12.57 -15.02 30.80
C THR A 12 12.50 -15.52 29.35
N ALA A 13 11.47 -15.12 28.63
CA ALA A 13 11.41 -15.34 27.22
C ALA A 13 12.52 -14.49 26.54
N SER A 14 13.30 -15.13 25.70
CA SER A 14 14.28 -14.44 24.86
C SER A 14 13.61 -13.33 24.07
N PRO A 15 14.25 -12.17 23.85
CA PRO A 15 13.65 -11.07 23.08
C PRO A 15 13.32 -11.56 21.67
N LEU A 16 12.07 -11.38 21.28
CA LEU A 16 11.58 -11.71 19.94
C LEU A 16 12.24 -10.79 18.92
N THR A 17 12.84 -11.36 17.90
CA THR A 17 13.30 -10.59 16.73
C THR A 17 12.10 -10.02 15.97
N ARG A 18 12.28 -8.97 15.14
CA ARG A 18 11.25 -8.41 14.26
C ARG A 18 10.58 -9.49 13.41
N ARG A 19 11.35 -10.50 13.02
CA ARG A 19 10.87 -11.67 12.26
C ARG A 19 9.89 -12.50 13.08
N GLU A 20 10.16 -12.67 14.36
CA GLU A 20 9.29 -13.39 15.30
C GLU A 20 8.09 -12.53 15.72
N PHE A 21 8.25 -11.20 15.83
CA PHE A 21 7.16 -10.27 16.13
C PHE A 21 6.13 -10.22 15.00
N LEU A 22 6.55 -10.11 13.76
CA LEU A 22 5.67 -10.14 12.58
C LEU A 22 5.11 -11.57 12.33
N GLY A 23 5.89 -12.61 12.60
CA GLY A 23 5.45 -14.01 12.56
C GLY A 23 4.52 -14.39 13.72
N THR A 24 4.68 -13.80 14.90
CA THR A 24 3.86 -14.10 16.10
C THR A 24 2.52 -13.36 16.06
N ALA A 25 2.44 -12.16 15.45
CA ALA A 25 1.16 -11.52 15.16
C ALA A 25 0.28 -12.41 14.24
N GLY A 26 0.91 -13.24 13.38
CA GLY A 26 0.21 -14.27 12.60
C GLY A 26 -0.08 -15.58 13.35
N ARG A 27 0.62 -15.88 14.45
CA ARG A 27 0.50 -17.19 15.13
C ARG A 27 -0.34 -17.20 16.41
N VAL A 28 -0.56 -16.07 17.05
CA VAL A 28 -1.38 -15.99 18.29
C VAL A 28 -2.88 -16.13 18.03
N ALA A 29 -3.32 -16.05 16.79
CA ALA A 29 -4.72 -16.35 16.41
C ALA A 29 -5.05 -17.87 16.32
N ALA A 30 -4.08 -18.78 16.57
CA ALA A 30 -4.23 -20.21 16.30
C ALA A 30 -4.47 -21.10 17.54
N LEU A 31 -4.66 -20.55 18.75
CA LEU A 31 -4.95 -21.35 19.94
C LEU A 31 -6.24 -20.92 20.62
N GLY A 32 -7.33 -21.49 20.16
CA GLY A 32 -8.63 -21.40 20.82
C GLY A 32 -9.82 -21.61 19.87
N GLY A 33 -10.00 -22.84 19.37
CA GLY A 33 -11.21 -23.18 18.63
C GLY A 33 -11.29 -24.69 18.36
N VAL A 34 -12.29 -25.31 18.93
CA VAL A 34 -12.65 -26.70 18.73
C VAL A 34 -12.96 -26.94 17.24
N ALA A 35 -12.35 -27.99 16.69
CA ALA A 35 -12.50 -28.42 15.31
C ALA A 35 -13.91 -28.97 15.03
N LEU A 36 -14.55 -28.45 13.98
CA LEU A 36 -15.47 -29.21 13.10
C LEU A 36 -15.53 -28.50 11.74
N GLY A 37 -15.06 -29.19 10.70
CA GLY A 37 -15.25 -28.79 9.28
C GLY A 37 -14.00 -28.14 8.63
N GLY A 38 -13.37 -28.87 7.69
CA GLY A 38 -12.16 -28.46 6.98
C GLY A 38 -12.31 -27.18 6.19
N GLY A 39 -11.79 -26.10 6.74
CA GLY A 39 -11.55 -24.82 6.09
C GLY A 39 -10.33 -24.21 6.74
N THR A 40 -9.32 -23.84 5.97
CA THR A 40 -8.19 -23.04 6.42
C THR A 40 -8.70 -21.79 7.14
N PRO A 41 -8.22 -21.47 8.37
CA PRO A 41 -8.65 -20.26 9.05
C PRO A 41 -8.23 -19.06 8.19
N ALA A 42 -9.21 -18.25 7.78
CA ALA A 42 -8.96 -17.00 7.09
C ALA A 42 -8.24 -16.05 8.06
N LEU A 43 -6.94 -15.93 7.94
CA LEU A 43 -6.08 -14.96 8.65
C LEU A 43 -6.44 -13.51 8.30
N PHE A 44 -7.39 -13.29 7.41
CA PHE A 44 -7.84 -12.02 6.87
C PHE A 44 -9.35 -12.00 6.84
N GLY A 45 -9.93 -10.87 7.19
CA GLY A 45 -11.36 -10.66 7.00
C GLY A 45 -11.76 -11.11 5.59
N GLN A 46 -12.81 -11.91 5.49
CA GLN A 46 -13.35 -12.29 4.17
C GLN A 46 -13.74 -11.00 3.43
N PRO A 47 -13.65 -10.97 2.08
CA PRO A 47 -14.16 -9.85 1.31
C PRO A 47 -15.62 -9.59 1.72
N VAL A 48 -15.83 -8.52 2.50
CA VAL A 48 -17.14 -8.16 3.02
C VAL A 48 -17.85 -7.25 2.02
N GLY A 49 -19.13 -7.51 1.74
CA GLY A 49 -19.98 -6.64 0.96
C GLY A 49 -20.47 -7.23 -0.36
N GLU A 50 -21.12 -6.38 -1.13
CA GLU A 50 -21.74 -6.72 -2.41
C GLU A 50 -20.71 -7.22 -3.44
N ARG A 51 -21.10 -8.15 -4.29
CA ARG A 51 -20.31 -8.59 -5.45
C ARG A 51 -21.21 -8.70 -6.68
N PRO A 52 -20.70 -8.35 -7.87
CA PRO A 52 -21.47 -8.54 -9.09
C PRO A 52 -21.64 -10.02 -9.42
N ASP A 53 -22.81 -10.39 -9.94
CA ASP A 53 -22.98 -11.68 -10.58
C ASP A 53 -22.11 -11.74 -11.85
N ARG A 54 -21.37 -12.82 -12.01
CA ARG A 54 -20.50 -13.10 -13.15
C ARG A 54 -20.86 -14.35 -13.93
N THR A 55 -22.03 -14.91 -13.70
CA THR A 55 -22.52 -16.08 -14.46
C THR A 55 -22.61 -15.79 -15.97
N GLY A 56 -22.88 -14.53 -16.35
CA GLY A 56 -22.89 -14.06 -17.73
C GLY A 56 -21.51 -13.79 -18.35
N ALA A 57 -20.41 -13.93 -17.60
CA ALA A 57 -19.06 -13.63 -18.07
C ALA A 57 -18.35 -14.82 -18.75
N GLN A 58 -19.09 -15.84 -19.18
CA GLN A 58 -18.50 -17.03 -19.80
C GLN A 58 -17.66 -16.65 -21.02
N GLY A 59 -16.42 -17.18 -21.10
CA GLY A 59 -15.48 -16.89 -22.17
C GLY A 59 -14.78 -15.52 -22.07
N VAL A 60 -14.99 -14.78 -20.95
CA VAL A 60 -14.24 -13.56 -20.63
C VAL A 60 -13.30 -13.82 -19.44
N THR A 61 -12.03 -13.52 -19.60
CA THR A 61 -11.00 -13.66 -18.54
C THR A 61 -10.36 -12.30 -18.26
N LEU A 62 -10.45 -11.83 -17.03
CA LEU A 62 -9.79 -10.58 -16.61
C LEU A 62 -8.28 -10.79 -16.47
N LEU A 63 -7.51 -9.90 -17.04
CA LEU A 63 -6.05 -9.93 -17.05
C LEU A 63 -5.48 -8.80 -16.17
N ASN A 64 -4.17 -8.73 -16.04
CA ASN A 64 -3.48 -7.58 -15.46
C ASN A 64 -3.55 -6.36 -16.39
N PRO A 65 -3.37 -5.13 -15.87
CA PRO A 65 -3.44 -3.92 -16.69
C PRO A 65 -2.47 -4.00 -17.88
N ARG A 66 -2.99 -3.82 -19.10
CA ARG A 66 -2.20 -3.94 -20.35
C ARG A 66 -1.42 -5.25 -20.47
N THR A 67 -1.88 -6.34 -19.86
CA THR A 67 -1.18 -7.63 -19.73
C THR A 67 0.16 -7.57 -18.99
N ARG A 68 0.42 -6.50 -18.23
CA ARG A 68 1.65 -6.31 -17.48
C ARG A 68 1.42 -6.54 -15.99
N VAL A 69 2.43 -7.09 -15.32
CA VAL A 69 2.40 -7.26 -13.87
C VAL A 69 2.67 -5.91 -13.20
N PRO A 70 1.76 -5.43 -12.34
CA PRO A 70 2.00 -4.21 -11.57
C PRO A 70 3.19 -4.36 -10.63
N VAL A 71 4.06 -3.36 -10.64
CA VAL A 71 5.15 -3.19 -9.66
C VAL A 71 5.00 -1.81 -9.01
N GLY A 72 5.33 -1.72 -7.73
CA GLY A 72 5.30 -0.47 -7.01
C GLY A 72 6.29 -0.47 -5.85
N LEU A 73 6.68 0.72 -5.40
CA LEU A 73 7.53 0.88 -4.25
C LEU A 73 6.73 1.55 -3.12
N ILE A 74 6.72 0.92 -1.97
CA ILE A 74 6.15 1.43 -0.74
C ILE A 74 7.30 1.95 0.10
N ILE A 75 7.32 3.24 0.43
CA ILE A 75 8.32 3.81 1.33
C ILE A 75 7.59 4.32 2.57
N ASP A 76 7.92 3.74 3.70
CA ASP A 76 7.38 4.09 5.00
C ASP A 76 8.31 5.03 5.77
N ASP A 77 7.87 5.45 6.95
CA ASP A 77 8.43 6.49 7.79
C ASP A 77 8.39 7.90 7.16
N SER A 78 8.89 8.89 7.88
CA SER A 78 8.68 10.28 7.51
C SER A 78 9.81 10.86 6.68
N THR A 79 9.43 11.70 5.74
CA THR A 79 10.25 12.77 5.19
C THR A 79 9.64 14.14 5.58
N CYS A 80 9.85 15.18 4.82
CA CYS A 80 9.66 16.59 5.17
C CYS A 80 10.60 16.97 6.33
N LEU A 81 11.90 16.86 6.04
CA LEU A 81 13.04 17.25 6.88
C LEU A 81 13.30 16.30 8.04
N VAL A 82 12.30 15.81 8.75
CA VAL A 82 12.52 15.01 9.96
C VAL A 82 13.03 13.60 9.65
N ASN A 83 14.17 13.22 10.23
CA ASN A 83 14.58 11.83 10.35
C ASN A 83 13.86 11.21 11.54
N LEU A 84 12.77 10.48 11.27
CA LEU A 84 11.88 9.97 12.30
C LEU A 84 12.61 9.21 13.40
N ASN A 85 13.54 8.32 13.04
CA ASN A 85 14.24 7.47 14.01
C ASN A 85 15.07 8.25 15.02
N ARG A 86 15.60 9.38 14.65
CA ARG A 86 16.32 10.28 15.58
C ARG A 86 15.47 10.64 16.80
N PHE A 87 14.16 10.76 16.60
CA PHE A 87 13.23 11.25 17.63
C PHE A 87 12.34 10.16 18.22
N SER A 88 12.09 9.08 17.48
CA SER A 88 11.18 8.01 17.91
C SER A 88 11.82 7.00 18.85
N MET A 89 13.11 6.70 18.68
CA MET A 89 13.79 5.63 19.45
C MET A 89 13.70 5.83 20.96
N ALA A 90 13.94 7.06 21.46
CA ALA A 90 13.82 7.33 22.89
C ALA A 90 12.39 7.16 23.42
N GLN A 91 11.37 7.42 22.57
CA GLN A 91 9.98 7.25 22.96
C GLN A 91 9.59 5.76 22.98
N PHE A 92 10.11 4.99 22.04
CA PHE A 92 9.91 3.54 22.03
C PHE A 92 10.60 2.88 23.22
N ASP A 93 11.84 3.26 23.53
CA ASP A 93 12.56 2.76 24.69
C ASP A 93 11.80 3.05 26.00
N ALA A 94 11.30 4.26 26.16
CA ALA A 94 10.49 4.66 27.29
C ALA A 94 9.17 3.85 27.39
N ALA A 95 8.50 3.59 26.26
CA ALA A 95 7.26 2.81 26.24
C ALA A 95 7.46 1.34 26.60
N PHE A 96 8.65 0.80 26.40
CA PHE A 96 9.07 -0.55 26.85
C PHE A 96 9.76 -0.55 28.21
N GLU A 97 9.80 0.59 28.92
CA GLU A 97 10.46 0.73 30.22
C GLU A 97 11.93 0.25 30.20
N GLY A 98 12.62 0.45 29.07
CA GLY A 98 13.97 -0.03 28.85
C GLY A 98 14.12 -1.55 28.68
N ALA A 99 13.03 -2.29 28.59
CA ALA A 99 13.09 -3.77 28.52
C ALA A 99 13.44 -4.31 27.13
N ASN A 100 13.37 -3.49 26.07
CA ASN A 100 13.64 -3.93 24.70
C ASN A 100 14.96 -3.36 24.16
N PRO A 101 16.04 -4.17 24.06
CA PRO A 101 17.36 -3.71 23.67
C PRO A 101 17.41 -3.19 22.21
N VAL A 102 16.41 -3.47 21.37
CA VAL A 102 16.33 -2.95 20.00
C VAL A 102 16.27 -1.42 20.00
N TYR A 103 15.71 -0.79 21.04
CA TYR A 103 15.58 0.66 21.15
C TYR A 103 16.71 1.34 21.91
N HIS A 104 17.65 0.57 22.52
CA HIS A 104 18.88 1.08 23.17
C HIS A 104 19.96 1.44 22.12
N ARG A 105 19.63 2.28 21.16
CA ARG A 105 20.54 2.66 20.09
C ARG A 105 21.14 4.03 20.33
N PRO A 106 22.30 4.32 19.75
CA PRO A 106 22.92 5.65 19.86
C PRO A 106 22.20 6.67 18.95
N TRP A 107 20.88 6.77 19.09
CA TRP A 107 20.02 7.61 18.27
C TRP A 107 20.42 9.09 18.24
N LYS A 108 21.13 9.58 19.27
CA LYS A 108 21.67 10.94 19.33
C LYS A 108 22.75 11.20 18.29
N GLU A 109 23.40 10.16 17.78
CA GLU A 109 24.44 10.24 16.74
C GLU A 109 23.83 10.29 15.34
N TRP A 110 22.56 9.95 15.18
CA TRP A 110 21.91 10.00 13.88
C TRP A 110 21.56 11.43 13.48
N PRO A 111 21.62 11.77 12.17
CA PRO A 111 21.22 13.09 11.73
C PRO A 111 19.75 13.34 12.10
N SER A 112 19.42 14.57 12.49
CA SER A 112 18.04 14.98 12.77
C SER A 112 17.19 15.10 11.52
N GLU A 113 17.82 15.09 10.35
CA GLU A 113 17.21 15.43 9.08
C GLU A 113 17.50 14.38 8.01
N ILE A 114 16.48 14.12 7.15
CA ILE A 114 16.64 13.57 5.81
C ILE A 114 16.51 14.75 4.85
N PRO A 115 17.62 15.25 4.27
CA PRO A 115 17.64 16.53 3.60
C PRO A 115 16.89 16.50 2.26
N ASP A 116 16.26 17.61 1.91
CA ASP A 116 15.56 17.80 0.63
C ASP A 116 16.43 17.55 -0.60
N ALA A 117 17.74 17.79 -0.48
CA ALA A 117 18.68 17.45 -1.54
C ALA A 117 18.68 15.96 -1.87
N PHE A 118 18.54 15.08 -0.86
CA PHE A 118 18.41 13.64 -1.06
C PHE A 118 17.04 13.26 -1.64
N ILE A 119 15.96 13.86 -1.14
CA ILE A 119 14.61 13.64 -1.68
C ILE A 119 14.55 14.04 -3.15
N ARG A 120 15.17 15.14 -3.52
CA ARG A 120 15.29 15.59 -4.91
C ARG A 120 16.06 14.61 -5.79
N GLU A 121 17.21 14.13 -5.32
CA GLU A 121 17.99 13.11 -6.03
C GLU A 121 17.20 11.82 -6.24
N PHE A 122 16.52 11.35 -5.18
CA PHE A 122 15.67 10.17 -5.26
C PHE A 122 14.50 10.37 -6.25
N GLY A 123 13.80 11.49 -6.15
CA GLY A 123 12.66 11.80 -7.02
C GLY A 123 13.04 11.92 -8.49
N GLN A 124 14.16 12.57 -8.80
CA GLN A 124 14.70 12.66 -10.15
C GLN A 124 15.03 11.28 -10.72
N TRP A 125 15.74 10.45 -9.96
CA TRP A 125 16.00 9.08 -10.35
C TRP A 125 14.71 8.27 -10.58
N ALA A 126 13.72 8.43 -9.71
CA ALA A 126 12.45 7.72 -9.84
C ALA A 126 11.72 8.10 -11.13
N VAL A 127 11.73 9.37 -11.51
CA VAL A 127 11.18 9.86 -12.79
C VAL A 127 11.94 9.24 -13.98
N GLU A 128 13.27 9.29 -13.97
CA GLU A 128 14.13 8.75 -15.05
C GLU A 128 13.99 7.23 -15.21
N ALA A 129 13.92 6.51 -14.08
CA ALA A 129 13.75 5.06 -14.06
C ALA A 129 12.30 4.61 -14.34
N GLY A 130 11.33 5.52 -14.30
CA GLY A 130 9.91 5.25 -14.42
C GLY A 130 9.32 4.57 -13.20
N VAL A 131 9.97 4.68 -12.02
CA VAL A 131 9.53 4.07 -10.76
C VAL A 131 8.39 4.86 -10.16
N LYS A 132 7.33 4.16 -9.75
CA LYS A 132 6.17 4.72 -9.08
C LYS A 132 5.86 3.97 -7.79
N GLY A 133 5.05 4.58 -6.93
CA GLY A 133 4.60 3.93 -5.70
C GLY A 133 3.87 4.88 -4.77
N LYS A 134 4.09 4.68 -3.48
CA LYS A 134 3.66 5.61 -2.43
C LYS A 134 4.78 5.84 -1.43
N PHE A 135 4.78 6.97 -0.78
CA PHE A 135 5.53 7.16 0.44
C PHE A 135 4.70 7.81 1.55
N SER A 136 5.04 7.46 2.77
CA SER A 136 4.42 8.02 3.95
C SER A 136 4.96 9.41 4.25
N ILE A 137 4.09 10.25 4.76
CA ILE A 137 4.45 11.48 5.45
C ILE A 137 3.75 11.47 6.80
N VAL A 138 4.52 11.42 7.88
CA VAL A 138 3.97 11.50 9.23
C VAL A 138 3.61 12.97 9.54
N PRO A 139 2.33 13.30 9.77
CA PRO A 139 1.89 14.70 9.90
C PRO A 139 2.42 15.44 11.11
N TYR A 140 2.77 14.72 12.17
CA TYR A 140 3.34 15.24 13.42
C TYR A 140 4.51 14.33 13.88
N PRO A 141 5.59 14.23 13.10
CA PRO A 141 6.60 13.20 13.24
C PRO A 141 7.20 13.15 14.64
N ALA A 142 7.08 12.00 15.30
CA ALA A 142 7.55 11.75 16.67
C ALA A 142 7.24 12.89 17.66
N CYS A 143 6.13 13.57 17.51
CA CYS A 143 5.73 14.73 18.32
C CYS A 143 6.70 15.91 18.28
N VAL A 144 7.58 16.01 17.26
CA VAL A 144 8.51 17.14 17.12
C VAL A 144 7.76 18.43 16.78
N GLY A 145 6.86 18.38 15.79
CA GLY A 145 6.05 19.52 15.37
C GLY A 145 5.11 19.14 14.24
N ARG A 146 4.02 19.87 14.10
CA ARG A 146 2.99 19.61 13.08
C ARG A 146 3.36 20.33 11.77
N LEU A 147 3.27 19.60 10.65
CA LEU A 147 3.58 20.12 9.32
C LEU A 147 2.69 21.31 8.90
N ASP A 148 1.47 21.37 9.40
CA ASP A 148 0.52 22.47 9.12
C ASP A 148 0.64 23.67 10.10
N ARG A 149 1.61 23.66 11.00
CA ARG A 149 1.84 24.74 11.98
C ARG A 149 3.29 25.15 12.05
N LEU A 150 4.05 24.43 12.86
CA LEU A 150 5.46 24.72 13.14
C LEU A 150 6.22 23.42 13.31
N LEU A 151 7.41 23.36 12.73
CA LEU A 151 8.37 22.27 12.90
C LEU A 151 9.60 22.83 13.64
N PRO A 152 9.70 22.67 14.97
CA PRO A 152 10.81 23.20 15.75
C PRO A 152 12.15 22.64 15.27
N GLY A 153 13.12 23.54 15.08
CA GLY A 153 14.43 23.21 14.52
C GLY A 153 14.59 23.54 13.04
N TRP A 154 13.48 23.86 12.36
CA TRP A 154 13.48 24.31 10.96
C TRP A 154 12.68 25.61 10.83
N SER A 155 13.07 26.44 9.88
CA SER A 155 12.34 27.67 9.56
C SER A 155 11.04 27.34 8.82
N GLN A 156 10.09 28.25 8.85
CA GLN A 156 8.86 28.17 8.06
C GLN A 156 9.15 28.14 6.54
N GLN A 157 10.25 28.71 6.10
CA GLN A 157 10.67 28.69 4.71
C GLN A 157 11.13 27.28 4.31
N GLU A 158 12.03 26.66 5.08
CA GLU A 158 12.50 25.28 4.84
C GLU A 158 11.34 24.30 4.78
N LEU A 159 10.38 24.40 5.72
CA LEU A 159 9.21 23.55 5.72
C LEU A 159 8.36 23.75 4.45
N ARG A 160 8.14 25.01 4.02
CA ARG A 160 7.39 25.27 2.77
C ARG A 160 8.12 24.73 1.55
N GLU A 161 9.43 24.93 1.44
CA GLU A 161 10.25 24.43 0.33
C GLU A 161 10.23 22.90 0.25
N SER A 162 10.30 22.21 1.39
CA SER A 162 10.19 20.76 1.47
C SER A 162 8.82 20.26 1.02
N LEU A 163 7.73 20.88 1.48
CA LEU A 163 6.37 20.56 1.04
C LEU A 163 6.17 20.83 -0.45
N ASP A 164 6.75 21.92 -0.98
CA ASP A 164 6.72 22.23 -2.42
C ASP A 164 7.47 21.20 -3.24
N LEU A 165 8.61 20.73 -2.75
CA LEU A 165 9.37 19.65 -3.38
C LEU A 165 8.52 18.37 -3.49
N VAL A 166 7.83 17.98 -2.42
CA VAL A 166 6.93 16.83 -2.44
C VAL A 166 5.81 17.02 -3.45
N ARG A 167 5.12 18.17 -3.43
CA ARG A 167 4.00 18.46 -4.34
C ARG A 167 4.41 18.43 -5.81
N THR A 168 5.56 18.99 -6.14
CA THR A 168 5.97 19.20 -7.53
C THR A 168 6.74 18.03 -8.13
N LEU A 169 7.56 17.34 -7.34
CA LEU A 169 8.40 16.26 -7.83
C LEU A 169 7.81 14.88 -7.54
N MET A 170 7.20 14.67 -6.37
CA MET A 170 6.79 13.34 -5.96
C MET A 170 5.33 13.03 -6.33
N VAL A 171 4.38 13.89 -5.98
CA VAL A 171 2.94 13.66 -6.18
C VAL A 171 2.55 13.19 -7.59
N PRO A 172 3.16 13.67 -8.70
CA PRO A 172 2.80 13.16 -10.04
C PRO A 172 2.94 11.64 -10.21
N ASN A 173 3.94 11.03 -9.55
CA ASN A 173 4.25 9.60 -9.67
C ASN A 173 4.11 8.81 -8.36
N TRP A 174 3.77 9.47 -7.27
CA TRP A 174 3.70 8.88 -5.93
C TRP A 174 2.41 9.26 -5.22
N ASP A 175 1.77 8.29 -4.57
CA ASP A 175 0.73 8.57 -3.59
C ASP A 175 1.37 9.04 -2.29
N ILE A 176 0.70 9.96 -1.61
CA ILE A 176 1.07 10.39 -0.27
C ILE A 176 0.10 9.75 0.71
N HIS A 177 0.63 9.05 1.72
CA HIS A 177 -0.15 8.51 2.81
C HIS A 177 0.29 9.13 4.14
N PRO A 178 -0.64 9.52 5.02
CA PRO A 178 -0.27 9.67 6.41
C PRO A 178 0.07 8.29 6.98
N GLU A 179 1.13 8.21 7.77
CA GLU A 179 1.42 7.04 8.57
C GLU A 179 1.02 7.31 10.01
N MET A 180 -0.29 7.36 10.21
CA MET A 180 -1.02 7.89 11.35
C MET A 180 -0.60 9.33 11.67
N ILE A 181 -0.72 9.78 12.93
CA ILE A 181 -0.45 11.18 13.29
C ILE A 181 1.03 11.38 13.60
N THR A 182 1.60 10.55 14.50
CA THR A 182 2.95 10.78 15.03
C THR A 182 3.94 9.67 14.71
N HIS A 183 3.45 8.50 14.35
CA HIS A 183 4.21 7.25 14.28
C HIS A 183 4.83 6.83 15.64
N THR A 184 4.47 7.48 16.73
CA THR A 184 4.93 7.19 18.10
C THR A 184 3.77 7.31 19.09
N ARG A 185 3.75 8.39 19.88
CA ARG A 185 2.73 8.62 20.92
C ARG A 185 1.38 8.98 20.32
N VAL A 186 0.36 8.41 20.89
CA VAL A 186 -1.02 8.76 20.55
C VAL A 186 -1.34 10.21 20.93
N ILE A 187 -2.10 10.89 20.08
CA ILE A 187 -2.57 12.26 20.30
C ILE A 187 -4.00 12.25 20.90
N ASP A 188 -4.21 13.04 21.93
CA ASP A 188 -5.56 13.45 22.33
C ASP A 188 -6.10 14.43 21.27
N LEU A 189 -7.08 14.02 20.49
CA LEU A 189 -7.59 14.81 19.35
C LEU A 189 -8.23 16.13 19.79
N ARG A 190 -8.75 16.20 21.02
CA ARG A 190 -9.39 17.38 21.57
C ARG A 190 -8.37 18.49 21.87
N THR A 191 -7.20 18.11 22.37
CA THR A 191 -6.14 19.06 22.74
C THR A 191 -5.06 19.20 21.68
N GLY A 192 -4.93 18.20 20.82
CA GLY A 192 -3.84 18.08 19.84
C GLY A 192 -2.49 17.76 20.49
N GLN A 193 -2.47 17.34 21.76
CA GLN A 193 -1.26 17.04 22.51
C GLN A 193 -1.03 15.53 22.63
N PRO A 194 0.22 15.09 22.69
CA PRO A 194 0.53 13.69 22.99
C PRO A 194 -0.06 13.26 24.34
N HIS A 195 -0.60 12.05 24.38
CA HIS A 195 -1.13 11.48 25.62
C HIS A 195 -0.03 11.48 26.71
N PRO A 196 -0.33 11.89 27.95
CA PRO A 196 0.69 12.02 29.02
C PRO A 196 1.37 10.71 29.39
N GLU A 197 0.63 9.60 29.33
CA GLU A 197 1.18 8.26 29.59
C GLU A 197 2.01 7.78 28.39
N VAL A 198 3.23 7.31 28.67
CA VAL A 198 4.12 6.70 27.68
C VAL A 198 4.15 5.20 27.95
N SER A 199 3.33 4.45 27.23
CA SER A 199 3.22 2.99 27.34
C SER A 199 2.80 2.41 25.99
N LEU A 200 2.93 1.09 25.81
CA LEU A 200 2.50 0.42 24.58
C LEU A 200 1.03 0.66 24.24
N LYS A 201 0.18 0.89 25.26
CA LYS A 201 -1.24 1.21 25.08
C LYS A 201 -1.47 2.56 24.40
N PHE A 202 -0.57 3.53 24.60
CA PHE A 202 -0.65 4.89 24.05
C PHE A 202 0.42 5.18 23.02
N MET A 203 0.86 4.13 22.32
CA MET A 203 1.71 4.25 21.14
C MET A 203 0.97 3.77 19.88
N GLU A 204 1.07 4.52 18.80
CA GLU A 204 0.44 4.19 17.52
C GLU A 204 0.92 2.84 16.95
N ASN A 205 2.19 2.49 17.19
CA ASN A 205 2.78 1.25 16.66
C ASN A 205 2.32 -0.03 17.36
N TRP A 206 1.54 0.05 18.46
CA TRP A 206 1.19 -1.15 19.24
C TRP A 206 -0.30 -1.25 19.55
N ASP A 207 -0.68 -1.10 20.80
CA ASP A 207 -1.96 -1.60 21.30
C ASP A 207 -3.11 -0.57 21.28
N TRP A 208 -2.86 0.66 20.86
CA TRP A 208 -3.85 1.74 20.95
C TRP A 208 -5.21 1.41 20.30
N THR A 209 -5.19 0.72 19.15
CA THR A 209 -6.42 0.37 18.41
C THR A 209 -7.21 -0.80 19.03
N THR A 210 -6.64 -1.51 20.01
CA THR A 210 -7.28 -2.68 20.61
C THR A 210 -8.56 -2.29 21.35
N GLY A 211 -9.69 -2.87 20.92
CA GLY A 211 -11.01 -2.62 21.51
C GLY A 211 -11.69 -1.30 21.08
N ARG A 212 -11.09 -0.55 20.14
CA ARG A 212 -11.70 0.68 19.60
C ARG A 212 -12.69 0.40 18.49
N SER A 213 -13.68 1.26 18.39
CA SER A 213 -14.65 1.25 17.31
C SER A 213 -14.06 1.75 15.99
N ALA A 214 -14.75 1.48 14.88
CA ALA A 214 -14.38 2.04 13.58
C ALA A 214 -14.46 3.56 13.54
N ASP A 215 -15.38 4.15 14.31
CA ASP A 215 -15.55 5.60 14.37
C ASP A 215 -14.35 6.25 15.11
N GLU A 216 -13.93 5.74 16.27
CA GLU A 216 -12.76 6.24 17.00
C GLU A 216 -11.48 6.15 16.16
N ILE A 217 -11.25 5.01 15.46
CA ILE A 217 -10.09 4.84 14.58
C ILE A 217 -10.22 5.78 13.36
N GLY A 218 -11.44 5.96 12.83
CA GLY A 218 -11.72 6.83 11.71
C GLY A 218 -11.47 8.31 12.03
N GLU A 219 -11.90 8.79 13.17
CA GLU A 219 -11.62 10.15 13.65
C GLU A 219 -10.11 10.41 13.79
N TYR A 220 -9.38 9.41 14.31
CA TYR A 220 -7.94 9.48 14.46
C TYR A 220 -7.24 9.58 13.09
N MET A 221 -7.65 8.76 12.12
CA MET A 221 -7.14 8.81 10.75
C MET A 221 -7.51 10.11 10.04
N ALA A 222 -8.75 10.58 10.22
CA ALA A 222 -9.22 11.84 9.64
C ALA A 222 -8.39 13.04 10.14
N TYR A 223 -7.97 13.03 11.40
CA TYR A 223 -7.09 14.07 11.95
C TYR A 223 -5.74 14.09 11.24
N ALA A 224 -5.11 12.93 11.01
CA ALA A 224 -3.86 12.81 10.25
C ALA A 224 -4.02 13.32 8.80
N LEU A 225 -5.06 12.85 8.11
CA LEU A 225 -5.39 13.27 6.75
C LEU A 225 -5.65 14.78 6.65
N GLN A 226 -6.34 15.36 7.64
CA GLN A 226 -6.63 16.80 7.67
C GLN A 226 -5.35 17.64 7.77
N ILE A 227 -4.35 17.22 8.54
CA ILE A 227 -3.06 17.92 8.60
C ILE A 227 -2.41 17.95 7.23
N LEU A 228 -2.37 16.82 6.50
CA LEU A 228 -1.80 16.77 5.15
C LEU A 228 -2.62 17.58 4.14
N LYS A 229 -3.95 17.57 4.26
CA LYS A 229 -4.83 18.42 3.45
C LYS A 229 -4.55 19.91 3.66
N ASN A 230 -4.34 20.35 4.92
CA ASN A 230 -4.03 21.74 5.26
C ASN A 230 -2.75 22.24 4.59
N VAL A 231 -1.80 21.34 4.32
CA VAL A 231 -0.55 21.66 3.60
C VAL A 231 -0.61 21.31 2.10
N GLY A 232 -1.80 21.04 1.56
CA GLY A 232 -2.01 20.85 0.13
C GLY A 232 -1.49 19.53 -0.43
N LEU A 233 -1.35 18.49 0.39
CA LEU A 233 -0.96 17.15 -0.04
C LEU A 233 -2.21 16.28 -0.23
N PRO A 234 -2.48 15.77 -1.46
CA PRO A 234 -3.60 14.88 -1.71
C PRO A 234 -3.32 13.48 -1.16
N CYS A 235 -4.32 12.87 -0.51
CA CYS A 235 -4.22 11.50 -0.01
C CYS A 235 -5.45 10.70 -0.44
N GLU A 236 -5.23 9.59 -1.13
CA GLU A 236 -6.28 8.63 -1.46
C GLU A 236 -6.20 7.36 -0.60
N GLY A 237 -5.21 7.29 0.29
CA GLY A 237 -5.00 6.16 1.18
C GLY A 237 -4.26 6.52 2.47
N VAL A 238 -4.10 5.50 3.32
CA VAL A 238 -3.39 5.60 4.61
C VAL A 238 -2.43 4.41 4.78
N THR A 239 -1.37 4.62 5.56
CA THR A 239 -0.46 3.56 6.02
C THR A 239 -0.59 3.41 7.52
N THR A 240 -0.53 2.18 8.01
CA THR A 240 -0.61 1.88 9.44
C THR A 240 0.76 1.48 9.98
N PRO A 241 1.30 2.19 10.99
CA PRO A 241 2.59 1.85 11.57
C PRO A 241 2.51 0.58 12.42
N GLY A 242 3.51 -0.26 12.35
CA GLY A 242 3.71 -1.42 13.22
C GLY A 242 2.46 -2.26 13.45
N GLY A 243 2.00 -2.33 14.71
CA GLY A 243 0.82 -3.07 15.15
C GLY A 243 -0.52 -2.36 15.02
N PHE A 244 -0.55 -1.08 14.58
CA PHE A 244 -1.79 -0.30 14.44
C PHE A 244 -2.86 -1.04 13.64
N GLY A 245 -4.04 -1.23 14.20
CA GLY A 245 -5.15 -1.93 13.57
C GLY A 245 -5.01 -3.45 13.50
N GLY A 246 -3.88 -4.03 13.88
CA GLY A 246 -3.63 -5.47 13.77
C GLY A 246 -4.62 -6.36 14.52
N ARG A 247 -5.16 -5.85 15.63
CA ARG A 247 -6.20 -6.53 16.44
C ARG A 247 -7.61 -5.97 16.21
N ALA A 248 -7.79 -5.10 15.19
CA ALA A 248 -9.04 -4.42 14.86
C ALA A 248 -9.23 -4.31 13.33
N LEU A 249 -8.89 -5.37 12.58
CA LEU A 249 -8.89 -5.34 11.12
C LEU A 249 -10.23 -4.95 10.49
N PRO A 250 -11.40 -5.47 10.95
CA PRO A 250 -12.69 -5.05 10.43
C PRO A 250 -12.97 -3.56 10.66
N GLN A 251 -12.64 -3.07 11.86
CA GLN A 251 -12.80 -1.65 12.23
C GLN A 251 -11.85 -0.77 11.43
N LEU A 252 -10.59 -1.19 11.27
CA LEU A 252 -9.56 -0.49 10.49
C LEU A 252 -10.01 -0.26 9.05
N SER A 253 -10.50 -1.30 8.39
CA SER A 253 -10.98 -1.26 7.01
C SER A 253 -12.12 -0.26 6.81
N VAL A 254 -13.12 -0.27 7.71
CA VAL A 254 -14.23 0.70 7.70
C VAL A 254 -13.74 2.11 8.00
N ALA A 255 -12.85 2.27 8.98
CA ALA A 255 -12.25 3.54 9.38
C ALA A 255 -11.49 4.20 8.21
N ALA A 256 -10.62 3.44 7.54
CA ALA A 256 -9.87 3.91 6.38
C ALA A 256 -10.80 4.35 5.24
N MET A 257 -11.84 3.55 4.93
CA MET A 257 -12.83 3.91 3.92
C MET A 257 -13.50 5.24 4.21
N ARG A 258 -13.98 5.44 5.44
CA ARG A 258 -14.72 6.65 5.85
C ARG A 258 -13.80 7.87 5.91
N ALA A 259 -12.68 7.78 6.62
CA ALA A 259 -11.79 8.89 6.84
C ALA A 259 -11.22 9.48 5.54
N VAL A 260 -10.77 8.62 4.62
CA VAL A 260 -10.20 9.07 3.35
C VAL A 260 -11.26 9.69 2.44
N ARG A 261 -12.46 9.11 2.39
CA ARG A 261 -13.59 9.70 1.66
C ARG A 261 -14.02 11.05 2.25
N GLU A 262 -14.16 11.14 3.56
CA GLU A 262 -14.61 12.34 4.23
C GLU A 262 -13.64 13.51 4.05
N VAL A 263 -12.35 13.27 4.26
CA VAL A 263 -11.34 14.33 4.23
C VAL A 263 -10.95 14.71 2.81
N HIS A 264 -10.69 13.74 1.94
CA HIS A 264 -10.14 13.97 0.60
C HIS A 264 -11.11 13.71 -0.56
N GLY A 265 -12.31 13.16 -0.30
CA GLY A 265 -13.27 12.83 -1.35
C GLY A 265 -12.82 11.70 -2.28
N ALA A 266 -11.90 10.85 -1.84
CA ALA A 266 -11.38 9.77 -2.66
C ALA A 266 -12.49 8.79 -3.06
N GLU A 267 -12.60 8.49 -4.36
CA GLU A 267 -13.61 7.55 -4.88
C GLU A 267 -13.32 6.11 -4.43
N ILE A 268 -12.04 5.72 -4.41
CA ILE A 268 -11.58 4.39 -4.02
C ILE A 268 -10.48 4.53 -2.96
N PRO A 269 -10.87 4.71 -1.67
CA PRO A 269 -9.90 4.68 -0.58
C PRO A 269 -9.11 3.39 -0.55
N HIS A 270 -7.85 3.48 -0.14
CA HIS A 270 -7.03 2.29 0.05
C HIS A 270 -6.17 2.42 1.30
N TYR A 271 -5.65 1.30 1.78
CA TYR A 271 -4.75 1.29 2.92
C TYR A 271 -3.67 0.22 2.78
N PHE A 272 -2.51 0.50 3.34
CA PHE A 272 -1.40 -0.44 3.45
C PHE A 272 -1.24 -0.90 4.89
N ARG A 273 -1.30 -2.22 5.11
CA ARG A 273 -1.18 -2.85 6.41
C ARG A 273 -0.41 -4.18 6.36
N HIS A 274 -0.59 -4.96 5.32
CA HIS A 274 -0.15 -6.34 5.27
C HIS A 274 1.14 -6.52 4.48
N LEU A 275 1.98 -7.43 4.97
CA LEU A 275 3.27 -7.78 4.39
C LEU A 275 3.42 -9.31 4.33
N PHE A 276 3.71 -9.86 3.15
CA PHE A 276 4.01 -11.27 2.92
C PHE A 276 5.34 -11.41 2.17
N ASP A 277 6.43 -11.38 2.91
CA ASP A 277 7.79 -11.38 2.36
C ASP A 277 8.34 -12.79 2.05
N HIS A 278 7.57 -13.82 2.32
CA HIS A 278 7.89 -15.22 2.06
C HIS A 278 6.63 -16.07 1.95
N GLY A 279 6.79 -17.35 1.57
CA GLY A 279 5.67 -18.30 1.50
C GLY A 279 4.82 -18.16 0.23
N GLU A 280 3.72 -18.92 0.23
CA GLU A 280 2.81 -19.06 -0.92
C GLU A 280 1.56 -18.18 -0.82
N GLU A 281 1.43 -17.40 0.27
CA GLU A 281 0.29 -16.51 0.45
C GLU A 281 0.21 -15.51 -0.71
N SER A 282 -1.02 -15.30 -1.20
CA SER A 282 -1.29 -14.37 -2.27
C SER A 282 -1.16 -12.92 -1.79
N VAL A 283 -0.46 -12.11 -2.58
CA VAL A 283 -0.29 -10.67 -2.38
C VAL A 283 -1.23 -9.83 -3.23
N VAL A 284 -2.24 -10.45 -3.80
CA VAL A 284 -3.29 -9.76 -4.56
C VAL A 284 -4.05 -8.79 -3.64
N PRO A 285 -4.28 -7.53 -4.07
CA PRO A 285 -5.09 -6.57 -3.34
C PRO A 285 -6.50 -7.09 -3.02
N ARG A 286 -7.05 -6.70 -1.89
CA ARG A 286 -8.38 -7.12 -1.44
C ARG A 286 -9.34 -5.96 -1.47
N VAL A 287 -10.48 -6.16 -2.12
CA VAL A 287 -11.55 -5.17 -2.18
C VAL A 287 -12.55 -5.48 -1.06
N GLU A 288 -12.70 -4.57 -0.12
CA GLU A 288 -13.44 -4.77 1.13
C GLU A 288 -14.58 -3.75 1.30
N ASN A 289 -15.54 -4.04 2.17
CA ASN A 289 -16.66 -3.17 2.55
C ASN A 289 -17.45 -2.61 1.35
N VAL A 290 -17.69 -3.45 0.36
CA VAL A 290 -18.37 -3.05 -0.87
C VAL A 290 -19.86 -2.85 -0.61
N SER A 291 -20.39 -1.71 -1.04
CA SER A 291 -21.81 -1.39 -0.96
C SER A 291 -22.25 -0.43 -2.06
N GLY A 292 -23.55 -0.41 -2.35
CA GLY A 292 -24.17 0.53 -3.27
C GLY A 292 -23.81 0.34 -4.74
N LEU A 293 -23.42 -0.87 -5.18
CA LEU A 293 -23.01 -1.14 -6.55
C LEU A 293 -24.08 -0.83 -7.61
N ALA A 294 -25.35 -0.91 -7.23
CA ALA A 294 -26.46 -0.57 -8.11
C ALA A 294 -26.79 0.92 -8.15
N GLY A 295 -26.30 1.69 -7.18
CA GLY A 295 -26.60 3.12 -6.99
C GLY A 295 -25.60 4.05 -7.66
N GLU A 296 -25.75 5.35 -7.33
CA GLU A 296 -24.88 6.42 -7.85
C GLU A 296 -23.59 6.59 -7.04
N ASP A 297 -23.60 6.19 -5.75
CA ASP A 297 -22.45 6.30 -4.83
C ASP A 297 -21.94 4.91 -4.38
N PRO A 298 -21.32 4.14 -5.29
CA PRO A 298 -20.68 2.89 -4.93
C PRO A 298 -19.51 3.14 -3.98
N ARG A 299 -19.34 2.25 -3.00
CA ARG A 299 -18.30 2.36 -1.97
C ARG A 299 -17.51 1.07 -1.86
N CYS A 300 -16.23 1.21 -1.67
CA CYS A 300 -15.33 0.14 -1.28
C CYS A 300 -14.06 0.74 -0.67
N VAL A 301 -13.23 -0.11 -0.09
CA VAL A 301 -11.85 0.19 0.27
C VAL A 301 -10.96 -0.93 -0.22
N VAL A 302 -9.73 -0.63 -0.59
CA VAL A 302 -8.78 -1.64 -1.08
C VAL A 302 -7.62 -1.79 -0.10
N SER A 303 -7.44 -3.01 0.41
CA SER A 303 -6.27 -3.37 1.20
C SER A 303 -5.14 -3.81 0.27
N LEU A 304 -4.01 -3.13 0.37
CA LEU A 304 -2.81 -3.42 -0.43
C LEU A 304 -1.80 -4.21 0.39
N VAL A 305 -1.05 -5.07 -0.26
CA VAL A 305 -0.12 -6.01 0.38
C VAL A 305 1.28 -5.83 -0.22
N ALA A 306 2.28 -5.59 0.63
CA ALA A 306 3.66 -5.66 0.20
C ALA A 306 4.12 -7.12 0.07
N CYS A 307 4.92 -7.41 -0.95
CA CYS A 307 5.42 -8.76 -1.18
C CYS A 307 6.85 -8.98 -0.71
N THR A 308 7.53 -7.93 -0.23
CA THR A 308 8.90 -8.02 0.28
C THR A 308 9.00 -7.48 1.69
N GLY A 309 9.96 -7.95 2.48
CA GLY A 309 10.42 -7.25 3.65
C GLY A 309 11.20 -6.00 3.25
N ASP A 310 11.52 -5.15 4.24
CA ASP A 310 12.44 -4.04 4.01
C ASP A 310 13.89 -4.57 4.00
N TRP A 311 14.36 -4.81 2.82
CA TRP A 311 15.72 -5.26 2.56
C TRP A 311 16.60 -4.15 1.97
N THR A 312 16.21 -2.91 2.20
CA THR A 312 16.96 -1.71 1.78
C THR A 312 17.72 -1.04 2.92
N GLY A 313 17.77 -1.69 4.10
CA GLY A 313 18.44 -1.19 5.28
C GLY A 313 17.55 -1.10 6.50
N GLY A 314 16.28 -1.40 6.35
CA GLY A 314 15.32 -1.42 7.44
C GLY A 314 14.94 -0.03 7.96
N TRP A 315 13.98 -0.04 8.84
CA TRP A 315 13.52 1.16 9.53
C TRP A 315 14.54 1.65 10.59
N ASP A 316 15.42 0.79 11.05
CA ASP A 316 16.33 1.03 12.19
C ASP A 316 17.81 1.11 11.82
N ASN A 317 18.15 1.04 10.55
CA ASN A 317 19.53 1.08 10.04
C ASN A 317 20.46 0.03 10.67
N THR A 318 19.95 -1.15 11.00
CA THR A 318 20.74 -2.21 11.62
C THR A 318 21.41 -3.11 10.62
N GLU A 319 20.65 -3.52 9.61
CA GLU A 319 21.12 -4.45 8.59
C GLU A 319 21.17 -3.74 7.23
N PRO A 320 22.31 -3.74 6.53
CA PRO A 320 22.44 -3.01 5.26
C PRO A 320 21.55 -3.53 4.12
N GLY A 321 20.81 -4.61 4.35
CA GLY A 321 19.93 -5.19 3.34
C GLY A 321 20.68 -5.92 2.23
N GLY A 322 20.02 -6.10 1.08
CA GLY A 322 20.65 -6.74 -0.07
C GLY A 322 19.73 -6.94 -1.27
N VAL A 323 20.30 -6.75 -2.46
CA VAL A 323 19.59 -6.86 -3.74
C VAL A 323 19.08 -8.26 -4.01
N ASP A 324 19.88 -9.29 -3.65
CA ASP A 324 19.63 -10.67 -4.05
C ASP A 324 18.40 -11.29 -3.39
N ARG A 325 17.92 -10.70 -2.28
CA ARG A 325 16.62 -11.07 -1.66
C ARG A 325 15.44 -10.66 -2.54
N PHE A 326 15.53 -9.53 -3.24
CA PHE A 326 14.53 -9.08 -4.21
C PHE A 326 14.64 -9.86 -5.52
N ILE A 327 15.81 -9.86 -6.12
CA ILE A 327 16.14 -10.52 -7.38
C ILE A 327 17.64 -10.84 -7.42
N SER A 328 17.98 -12.09 -7.63
CA SER A 328 19.37 -12.59 -7.65
C SER A 328 20.20 -11.99 -8.79
N LYS A 329 21.53 -12.08 -8.66
CA LYS A 329 22.47 -11.55 -9.66
C LYS A 329 22.31 -12.22 -11.04
N ASP A 330 21.93 -13.49 -11.06
CA ASP A 330 21.65 -14.25 -12.30
C ASP A 330 20.23 -14.04 -12.83
N LEU A 331 19.43 -13.20 -12.17
CA LEU A 331 18.05 -12.81 -12.51
C LEU A 331 17.02 -13.95 -12.44
N LYS A 332 17.34 -15.09 -11.83
CA LYS A 332 16.49 -16.29 -11.87
C LYS A 332 15.62 -16.49 -10.64
N SER A 333 16.03 -15.95 -9.50
CA SER A 333 15.39 -16.16 -8.20
C SER A 333 15.25 -14.87 -7.42
N GLY A 334 14.61 -14.97 -6.25
CA GLY A 334 14.29 -13.86 -5.35
C GLY A 334 12.80 -13.57 -5.33
N ARG A 335 12.35 -12.95 -4.23
CA ARG A 335 10.93 -12.80 -3.94
C ARG A 335 10.15 -12.06 -5.03
N MET A 336 10.74 -11.03 -5.63
CA MET A 336 10.11 -10.32 -6.73
C MET A 336 9.89 -11.23 -7.95
N VAL A 337 10.85 -12.11 -8.24
CA VAL A 337 10.74 -13.05 -9.36
C VAL A 337 9.57 -14.01 -9.12
N GLU A 338 9.47 -14.58 -7.92
CA GLU A 338 8.39 -15.50 -7.54
C GLU A 338 7.00 -14.86 -7.72
N VAL A 339 6.81 -13.66 -7.16
CA VAL A 339 5.52 -12.95 -7.20
C VAL A 339 5.16 -12.52 -8.63
N ILE A 340 6.12 -11.98 -9.39
CA ILE A 340 5.90 -11.57 -10.79
C ILE A 340 5.55 -12.78 -11.66
N GLN A 341 6.19 -13.93 -11.46
CA GLN A 341 5.88 -15.16 -12.22
C GLN A 341 4.48 -15.70 -11.91
N ARG A 342 3.94 -15.48 -10.69
CA ARG A 342 2.54 -15.78 -10.37
C ARG A 342 1.56 -14.79 -11.02
N GLY A 343 2.05 -13.69 -11.61
CA GLY A 343 1.21 -12.64 -12.19
C GLY A 343 0.54 -11.76 -11.13
N GLU A 344 1.00 -11.78 -9.89
CA GLU A 344 0.47 -10.97 -8.80
C GLU A 344 1.20 -9.61 -8.71
N PRO A 345 0.54 -8.54 -8.23
CA PRO A 345 1.20 -7.26 -8.01
C PRO A 345 2.39 -7.38 -7.07
N ALA A 346 3.54 -6.93 -7.52
CA ALA A 346 4.78 -7.04 -6.77
C ALA A 346 5.17 -5.69 -6.15
N LEU A 347 4.60 -5.40 -4.96
CA LEU A 347 4.83 -4.16 -4.22
C LEU A 347 5.98 -4.37 -3.23
N MET A 348 7.07 -3.63 -3.41
CA MET A 348 8.26 -3.66 -2.55
C MET A 348 8.09 -2.75 -1.34
N LEU A 349 8.60 -3.16 -0.17
CA LEU A 349 8.67 -2.33 1.03
C LEU A 349 10.08 -1.76 1.23
N ALA A 350 10.13 -0.50 1.61
CA ALA A 350 11.33 0.20 2.06
C ALA A 350 10.93 1.22 3.15
N HIS A 351 11.92 1.75 3.88
CA HIS A 351 11.76 2.88 4.78
C HIS A 351 12.75 3.98 4.44
N TRP A 352 12.35 5.24 4.54
CA TRP A 352 13.22 6.38 4.23
C TRP A 352 14.53 6.36 4.99
N THR A 353 14.50 5.95 6.24
CA THR A 353 15.68 5.80 7.09
C THR A 353 16.70 4.82 6.51
N GLY A 354 16.25 3.65 6.04
CA GLY A 354 17.09 2.65 5.38
C GLY A 354 17.56 3.09 3.99
N VAL A 355 16.67 3.73 3.22
CA VAL A 355 17.01 4.26 1.89
C VAL A 355 18.09 5.32 1.99
N TYR A 356 17.97 6.26 2.95
CA TYR A 356 18.96 7.32 3.20
C TYR A 356 20.20 6.81 3.93
N TRP A 357 20.04 5.89 4.89
CA TRP A 357 21.09 5.30 5.71
C TRP A 357 22.06 6.34 6.29
N ASN A 358 21.52 7.31 7.02
CA ASN A 358 22.33 8.38 7.66
C ASN A 358 23.34 9.04 6.69
N GLY A 359 22.91 9.30 5.44
CA GLY A 359 23.73 9.92 4.40
C GLY A 359 24.56 8.94 3.54
N ARG A 360 24.69 7.66 3.92
CA ARG A 360 25.45 6.66 3.15
C ARG A 360 24.69 6.15 1.92
N ARG A 361 23.37 6.37 1.84
CA ARG A 361 22.50 6.03 0.69
C ARG A 361 22.51 4.54 0.29
N LEU A 362 22.73 3.64 1.25
CA LEU A 362 22.87 2.20 0.96
C LEU A 362 21.60 1.62 0.39
N GLY A 363 20.45 1.89 1.00
CA GLY A 363 19.17 1.41 0.49
C GLY A 363 18.83 1.99 -0.88
N PHE A 364 19.19 3.24 -1.13
CA PHE A 364 19.01 3.84 -2.44
C PHE A 364 19.82 3.14 -3.54
N ALA A 365 21.06 2.77 -3.24
CA ALA A 365 21.87 1.97 -4.16
C ALA A 365 21.24 0.58 -4.45
N ILE A 366 20.68 -0.06 -3.40
CA ILE A 366 19.95 -1.32 -3.54
C ILE A 366 18.74 -1.15 -4.46
N LEU A 367 17.90 -0.12 -4.24
CA LEU A 367 16.70 0.14 -5.06
C LEU A 367 17.03 0.38 -6.53
N LYS A 368 18.10 1.13 -6.81
CA LYS A 368 18.59 1.35 -8.17
C LYS A 368 18.97 0.04 -8.86
N GLU A 369 19.71 -0.82 -8.18
CA GLU A 369 20.12 -2.09 -8.73
C GLU A 369 18.96 -3.10 -8.88
N VAL A 370 18.02 -3.14 -7.92
CA VAL A 370 16.79 -3.94 -8.04
C VAL A 370 15.98 -3.50 -9.26
N SER A 371 15.73 -2.21 -9.43
CA SER A 371 15.00 -1.67 -10.58
C SER A 371 15.67 -2.04 -11.90
N ARG A 372 17.00 -1.93 -11.97
CA ARG A 372 17.78 -2.32 -13.14
C ARG A 372 17.66 -3.81 -13.46
N ARG A 373 17.75 -4.68 -12.44
CA ARG A 373 17.63 -6.14 -12.64
C ARG A 373 16.22 -6.56 -13.05
N LEU A 374 15.19 -5.96 -12.45
CA LEU A 374 13.80 -6.22 -12.84
C LEU A 374 13.54 -5.84 -14.30
N LYS A 375 14.01 -4.65 -14.73
CA LYS A 375 13.92 -4.22 -16.12
C LYS A 375 14.68 -5.12 -17.09
N ALA A 376 15.83 -5.66 -16.68
CA ALA A 376 16.61 -6.59 -17.50
C ALA A 376 15.95 -7.97 -17.63
N ARG A 377 15.17 -8.40 -16.62
CA ARG A 377 14.54 -9.73 -16.57
C ARG A 377 13.16 -9.79 -17.21
N PHE A 378 12.37 -8.73 -17.06
CA PHE A 378 10.96 -8.73 -17.39
C PHE A 378 10.59 -7.58 -18.32
N GLU A 379 10.01 -7.89 -19.46
CA GLU A 379 9.49 -6.91 -20.43
C GLU A 379 8.04 -6.49 -20.10
N ASN A 380 7.34 -7.32 -19.33
CA ASN A 380 5.91 -7.19 -19.04
C ASN A 380 5.61 -6.61 -17.65
N LEU A 381 6.39 -5.63 -17.21
CA LEU A 381 6.11 -4.89 -15.97
C LEU A 381 5.45 -3.54 -16.27
N ILE A 382 4.67 -3.06 -15.30
CA ILE A 382 4.13 -1.71 -15.27
C ILE A 382 4.28 -1.13 -13.86
N TRP A 383 5.02 -0.02 -13.74
CA TRP A 383 5.11 0.71 -12.48
C TRP A 383 3.83 1.49 -12.23
N MET A 384 3.26 1.32 -11.04
CA MET A 384 1.98 1.91 -10.66
C MET A 384 2.05 2.52 -9.27
N LYS A 385 1.29 3.61 -9.07
CA LYS A 385 0.96 4.11 -7.74
C LYS A 385 0.02 3.12 -7.05
N LEU A 386 -0.07 3.18 -5.73
CA LEU A 386 -0.99 2.32 -4.98
C LEU A 386 -2.45 2.62 -5.32
N SER A 387 -2.80 3.89 -5.53
CA SER A 387 -4.12 4.31 -6.00
C SER A 387 -4.47 3.74 -7.38
N GLU A 388 -3.50 3.67 -8.29
CA GLU A 388 -3.69 3.06 -9.62
C GLU A 388 -3.94 1.54 -9.48
N VAL A 389 -3.19 0.85 -8.61
CA VAL A 389 -3.40 -0.57 -8.31
C VAL A 389 -4.77 -0.79 -7.65
N ALA A 390 -5.12 0.00 -6.64
CA ALA A 390 -6.40 -0.08 -5.95
C ALA A 390 -7.58 0.11 -6.91
N ARG A 391 -7.52 1.12 -7.79
CA ARG A 391 -8.53 1.38 -8.82
C ARG A 391 -8.69 0.22 -9.78
N TYR A 392 -7.56 -0.35 -10.23
CA TYR A 392 -7.61 -1.49 -11.13
C TYR A 392 -8.28 -2.70 -10.48
N TRP A 393 -7.93 -3.03 -9.23
CA TRP A 393 -8.51 -4.16 -8.51
C TRP A 393 -9.98 -3.95 -8.17
N ALA A 394 -10.37 -2.75 -7.75
CA ALA A 394 -11.78 -2.42 -7.55
C ALA A 394 -12.59 -2.60 -8.85
N ALA A 395 -12.11 -2.10 -9.98
CA ALA A 395 -12.77 -2.29 -11.26
C ALA A 395 -12.79 -3.77 -11.69
N ARG A 396 -11.66 -4.47 -11.54
CA ARG A 396 -11.53 -5.90 -11.86
C ARG A 396 -12.51 -6.76 -11.08
N GLU A 397 -12.70 -6.49 -9.78
CA GLU A 397 -13.59 -7.29 -8.94
C GLU A 397 -15.06 -6.87 -9.03
N LEU A 398 -15.34 -5.60 -9.26
CA LEU A 398 -16.69 -5.07 -9.10
C LEU A 398 -17.41 -4.73 -10.41
N THR A 399 -16.74 -4.79 -11.55
CA THR A 399 -17.42 -4.62 -12.85
C THR A 399 -18.26 -5.84 -13.17
N ARG A 400 -19.55 -5.65 -13.38
CA ARG A 400 -20.44 -6.68 -13.94
C ARG A 400 -20.14 -6.85 -15.42
N ILE A 401 -19.98 -8.09 -15.86
CA ILE A 401 -19.59 -8.44 -17.23
C ILE A 401 -20.59 -9.47 -17.75
N GLU A 402 -21.16 -9.18 -18.90
CA GLU A 402 -22.09 -10.06 -19.58
C GLU A 402 -21.67 -10.25 -21.03
N ARG A 403 -21.52 -11.51 -21.43
CA ARG A 403 -21.27 -11.87 -22.81
C ARG A 403 -22.57 -11.74 -23.62
N THR A 404 -22.51 -11.05 -24.74
CA THR A 404 -23.60 -10.97 -25.72
C THR A 404 -23.16 -11.60 -27.05
N GLY A 405 -24.09 -11.97 -27.92
CA GLY A 405 -23.74 -12.54 -29.23
C GLY A 405 -22.84 -11.62 -30.07
N GLU A 406 -22.97 -10.31 -29.90
CA GLU A 406 -22.26 -9.27 -30.66
C GLU A 406 -21.13 -8.60 -29.87
N GLY A 407 -20.81 -9.05 -28.66
CA GLY A 407 -19.74 -8.42 -27.88
C GLY A 407 -19.82 -8.67 -26.38
N VAL A 408 -19.46 -7.66 -25.60
CA VAL A 408 -19.40 -7.70 -24.13
C VAL A 408 -20.07 -6.46 -23.54
N SER A 409 -21.09 -6.64 -22.70
CA SER A 409 -21.69 -5.57 -21.90
C SER A 409 -20.96 -5.46 -20.57
N LEU A 410 -20.67 -4.24 -20.15
CA LEU A 410 -19.93 -3.92 -18.95
C LEU A 410 -20.73 -2.91 -18.11
N ARG A 411 -20.84 -3.15 -16.81
CA ARG A 411 -21.36 -2.15 -15.87
C ARG A 411 -20.34 -1.97 -14.75
N ALA A 412 -19.62 -0.86 -14.81
CA ALA A 412 -18.51 -0.56 -13.91
C ALA A 412 -18.96 0.44 -12.83
N PRO A 413 -18.82 0.14 -11.53
CA PRO A 413 -19.07 1.12 -10.48
C PRO A 413 -18.01 2.23 -10.46
N PHE A 414 -16.81 1.94 -10.97
CA PHE A 414 -15.67 2.86 -11.00
C PHE A 414 -15.04 2.87 -12.41
N ALA A 415 -14.61 4.04 -12.85
CA ALA A 415 -13.82 4.14 -14.08
C ALA A 415 -12.44 3.51 -13.91
N CYS A 416 -11.93 2.86 -14.97
CA CYS A 416 -10.60 2.24 -14.97
C CYS A 416 -9.89 2.47 -16.31
N PRO A 417 -8.77 3.20 -16.34
CA PRO A 417 -8.10 3.54 -17.61
C PRO A 417 -7.56 2.33 -18.39
N ASP A 418 -7.13 1.29 -17.69
CA ASP A 418 -6.38 0.17 -18.26
C ASP A 418 -7.12 -1.16 -18.13
N PHE A 419 -8.46 -1.17 -18.11
CA PHE A 419 -9.26 -2.37 -17.92
C PHE A 419 -9.01 -3.39 -19.02
N THR A 420 -8.37 -4.50 -18.66
CA THR A 420 -7.85 -5.47 -19.64
C THR A 420 -8.48 -6.83 -19.44
N PHE A 421 -8.99 -7.41 -20.52
CA PHE A 421 -9.56 -8.74 -20.51
C PHE A 421 -9.32 -9.47 -21.84
N ARG A 422 -9.38 -10.79 -21.78
CA ARG A 422 -9.41 -11.70 -22.92
C ARG A 422 -10.85 -12.16 -23.13
N PHE A 423 -11.26 -12.34 -24.37
CA PHE A 423 -12.48 -13.04 -24.72
C PHE A 423 -12.30 -13.97 -25.93
N ASN A 424 -13.09 -15.06 -25.96
CA ASN A 424 -12.92 -16.18 -26.88
C ASN A 424 -13.61 -15.97 -28.22
N THR A 425 -13.54 -14.77 -28.80
CA THR A 425 -14.06 -14.51 -30.14
C THR A 425 -13.09 -13.58 -30.84
N ARG A 426 -12.73 -13.95 -32.06
CA ARG A 426 -11.86 -13.12 -32.90
C ARG A 426 -12.72 -12.13 -33.67
N PRO A 427 -12.48 -10.82 -33.56
CA PRO A 427 -13.17 -9.82 -34.38
C PRO A 427 -12.81 -9.99 -35.84
N VAL A 428 -13.79 -9.82 -36.72
CA VAL A 428 -13.58 -9.91 -38.17
C VAL A 428 -13.13 -8.59 -38.75
N ALA A 429 -13.79 -7.47 -38.38
CA ALA A 429 -13.52 -6.15 -38.95
C ALA A 429 -13.08 -5.09 -37.94
N GLY A 430 -13.18 -5.35 -36.64
CA GLY A 430 -12.76 -4.40 -35.60
C GLY A 430 -13.62 -4.42 -34.35
N MET A 431 -13.45 -3.43 -33.50
CA MET A 431 -14.22 -3.28 -32.24
C MET A 431 -14.55 -1.83 -31.98
N LEU A 432 -15.71 -1.61 -31.35
CA LEU A 432 -16.21 -0.30 -30.95
C LEU A 432 -16.68 -0.33 -29.49
N LEU A 433 -16.11 0.53 -28.65
CA LEU A 433 -16.61 0.75 -27.27
C LEU A 433 -17.67 1.86 -27.31
N ARG A 434 -18.86 1.60 -26.77
CA ARG A 434 -19.95 2.56 -26.63
C ARG A 434 -20.32 2.80 -25.16
N TRP A 435 -20.59 4.06 -24.79
CA TRP A 435 -21.17 4.44 -23.50
C TRP A 435 -21.91 5.79 -23.60
N GLY A 436 -23.16 5.83 -23.17
CA GLY A 436 -24.05 6.97 -23.47
C GLY A 436 -24.05 7.27 -24.96
N ASP A 437 -23.88 8.54 -25.33
CA ASP A 437 -23.79 8.99 -26.73
C ASP A 437 -22.35 8.94 -27.30
N ARG A 438 -21.40 8.40 -26.53
CA ARG A 438 -19.99 8.35 -26.93
C ARG A 438 -19.63 7.01 -27.54
N GLN A 439 -18.69 7.05 -28.47
CA GLN A 439 -18.10 5.85 -29.05
C GLN A 439 -16.59 6.00 -29.26
N LEU A 440 -15.86 4.91 -29.09
CA LEU A 440 -14.42 4.86 -29.29
C LEU A 440 -14.06 3.64 -30.14
N PRO A 441 -13.51 3.80 -31.36
CA PRO A 441 -12.93 2.70 -32.10
C PRO A 441 -11.73 2.11 -31.33
N VAL A 442 -11.73 0.80 -31.14
CA VAL A 442 -10.65 0.11 -30.43
C VAL A 442 -9.60 -0.31 -31.45
N ARG A 443 -8.40 0.28 -31.34
CA ARG A 443 -7.33 0.14 -32.32
C ARG A 443 -6.64 -1.22 -32.24
N LEU A 444 -6.43 -1.88 -33.36
CA LEU A 444 -5.60 -3.08 -33.45
C LEU A 444 -4.12 -2.74 -33.22
N VAL A 445 -3.43 -3.56 -32.41
CA VAL A 445 -1.98 -3.50 -32.17
C VAL A 445 -1.35 -4.86 -32.40
N GLU A 446 -0.04 -4.88 -32.62
CA GLU A 446 0.71 -6.07 -33.02
C GLU A 446 0.71 -7.22 -31.97
N GLY A 447 0.62 -6.88 -30.67
CA GLY A 447 0.65 -7.89 -29.61
C GLY A 447 0.44 -7.33 -28.20
N PRO A 448 0.45 -8.20 -27.18
CA PRO A 448 0.08 -7.85 -25.81
C PRO A 448 0.93 -6.74 -25.20
N LEU A 449 2.23 -6.67 -25.52
CA LEU A 449 3.13 -5.64 -25.00
C LEU A 449 2.92 -4.24 -25.64
N LYS A 450 2.11 -4.16 -26.70
CA LYS A 450 1.73 -2.89 -27.35
C LYS A 450 0.37 -2.37 -26.94
N LEU A 451 -0.31 -3.06 -26.02
CA LEU A 451 -1.63 -2.65 -25.51
C LEU A 451 -1.53 -1.34 -24.73
N VAL A 452 -2.46 -0.45 -25.10
CA VAL A 452 -2.74 0.83 -24.42
C VAL A 452 -4.27 1.00 -24.31
N PRO A 453 -4.78 1.89 -23.46
CA PRO A 453 -6.22 2.16 -23.42
C PRO A 453 -6.83 2.41 -24.80
N GLY A 454 -7.92 1.73 -25.13
CA GLY A 454 -8.56 1.80 -26.45
C GLY A 454 -7.85 0.99 -27.53
N SER A 455 -7.15 -0.09 -27.17
CA SER A 455 -6.53 -1.00 -28.13
C SER A 455 -6.82 -2.49 -27.85
N TRP A 456 -6.60 -3.31 -28.87
CA TRP A 456 -6.73 -4.75 -28.80
C TRP A 456 -5.68 -5.46 -29.66
N CYS A 457 -5.40 -6.72 -29.34
CA CYS A 457 -4.57 -7.58 -30.18
C CYS A 457 -5.19 -8.97 -30.31
N PRO A 458 -4.91 -9.72 -31.42
CA PRO A 458 -5.28 -11.11 -31.53
C PRO A 458 -4.62 -11.97 -30.45
N ASP A 459 -5.32 -13.00 -30.00
CA ASP A 459 -4.81 -14.02 -29.12
C ASP A 459 -5.30 -15.40 -29.56
N ARG A 460 -4.79 -16.48 -29.01
CA ARG A 460 -5.13 -17.85 -29.39
C ARG A 460 -6.64 -18.11 -29.34
N GLY A 461 -7.31 -18.07 -30.51
CA GLY A 461 -8.74 -18.27 -30.64
C GLY A 461 -9.63 -17.13 -30.18
N GLY A 462 -9.08 -15.92 -29.92
CA GLY A 462 -9.84 -14.79 -29.44
C GLY A 462 -9.07 -13.48 -29.58
N ALA A 463 -9.34 -12.55 -28.65
CA ALA A 463 -8.69 -11.26 -28.57
C ALA A 463 -8.42 -10.82 -27.13
N ILE A 464 -7.37 -10.05 -26.91
CA ILE A 464 -7.10 -9.32 -25.69
C ILE A 464 -7.40 -7.85 -25.94
N VAL A 465 -8.17 -7.23 -25.06
CA VAL A 465 -8.61 -5.84 -25.16
C VAL A 465 -8.20 -5.06 -23.93
N CYS A 466 -7.70 -3.86 -24.12
CA CYS A 466 -7.47 -2.89 -23.04
C CYS A 466 -8.35 -1.67 -23.28
N LEU A 467 -9.29 -1.40 -22.38
CA LEU A 467 -10.29 -0.34 -22.52
C LEU A 467 -10.06 0.79 -21.51
N PRO A 468 -10.29 2.05 -21.89
CA PRO A 468 -10.57 3.10 -20.92
C PRO A 468 -12.03 2.93 -20.44
N LEU A 469 -12.22 2.00 -19.49
CA LEU A 469 -13.54 1.62 -18.98
C LEU A 469 -14.20 2.82 -18.29
N PRO A 470 -15.33 3.34 -18.78
CA PRO A 470 -16.05 4.42 -18.11
C PRO A 470 -16.84 3.89 -16.91
N LYS A 471 -17.13 4.76 -15.95
CA LYS A 471 -18.11 4.48 -14.89
C LYS A 471 -19.50 4.34 -15.52
N GLY A 472 -20.29 3.38 -15.03
CA GLY A 472 -21.63 3.10 -15.53
C GLY A 472 -21.68 1.99 -16.56
N ALA A 473 -22.71 2.04 -17.42
CA ALA A 473 -22.90 1.05 -18.49
C ALA A 473 -22.08 1.37 -19.72
N SER A 474 -21.45 0.36 -20.30
CA SER A 474 -20.77 0.43 -21.58
C SER A 474 -20.88 -0.90 -22.34
N ARG A 475 -20.64 -0.90 -23.63
CA ARG A 475 -20.71 -2.08 -24.49
C ARG A 475 -19.53 -2.09 -25.46
N LEU A 476 -18.80 -3.18 -25.47
CA LEU A 476 -17.83 -3.49 -26.51
C LEU A 476 -18.53 -4.28 -27.61
N GLU A 477 -18.67 -3.71 -28.78
CA GLU A 477 -19.28 -4.33 -29.98
C GLU A 477 -18.18 -4.84 -30.90
N LEU A 478 -18.42 -6.02 -31.49
CA LEU A 478 -17.59 -6.56 -32.57
C LEU A 478 -18.14 -6.04 -33.89
N ALA A 479 -17.33 -5.38 -34.69
CA ALA A 479 -17.70 -5.05 -36.06
C ALA A 479 -17.71 -6.34 -36.89
N GLY A 480 -18.87 -6.61 -37.50
CA GLY A 480 -19.09 -7.75 -38.37
C GLY A 480 -18.41 -7.62 -39.74
#